data_ebacc45fb5054e48893f899b72d373c2
#
_entry.id   ebacc45fb5054e48893f899b72d373c2
#
_cell.length_a   1.000
_cell.length_b   1.000
_cell.length_c   1.000
_cell.angle_alpha   90.00
_cell.angle_beta   90.00
_cell.angle_gamma   90.00
#
_symmetry.space_group_name_H-M   'P 1'
#
loop_
_entity.id
_entity.type
_entity.pdbx_description
1 polymer ?
#
loop_
_entity_poly.entity_id
_entity_poly.type
_entity_poly.pdbx_seq_one_letter_code
_entity_poly.pdbx_strand_id
1 'polypeptide(L)'
;MTRARRRVAAAVALAAVVVLGLVVARGMPATEATDIAGDALYAVAVYTGLVLVWPRARRVALVVVAAAWCVGVEFFQLTGLPIALAERFPPVALVLGSGFDPRDLAVSVLAVASAVAVDAGTSALLLHRGERGPRVGGPE
;
A
#
# COMPACT_ATOMS: atom_id res chain seq x y z
N MET A 1 2.79 18.08 -8.11
CA MET A 1 3.89 17.40 -7.36
C MET A 1 4.93 16.87 -8.32
N THR A 2 6.24 17.13 -8.08
CA THR A 2 7.31 16.57 -8.92
C THR A 2 7.42 15.06 -8.72
N ARG A 3 7.91 14.34 -9.75
CA ARG A 3 8.09 12.88 -9.72
C ARG A 3 8.99 12.44 -8.56
N ALA A 4 10.04 13.22 -8.29
CA ALA A 4 10.96 12.93 -7.18
C ALA A 4 10.26 13.00 -5.83
N ARG A 5 9.47 14.05 -5.58
CA ARG A 5 8.68 14.19 -4.34
C ARG A 5 7.66 13.06 -4.16
N ARG A 6 6.98 12.65 -5.24
CA ARG A 6 6.04 11.53 -5.19
C ARG A 6 6.75 10.21 -4.85
N ARG A 7 7.93 9.96 -5.42
CA ARG A 7 8.75 8.79 -5.09
C ARG A 7 9.23 8.79 -3.63
N VAL A 8 9.72 9.92 -3.14
CA VAL A 8 10.16 10.04 -1.75
C VAL A 8 8.99 9.82 -0.79
N ALA A 9 7.83 10.44 -1.05
CA ALA A 9 6.64 10.23 -0.24
C ALA A 9 6.20 8.76 -0.24
N ALA A 10 6.20 8.11 -1.40
CA ALA A 10 5.88 6.70 -1.53
C ALA A 10 6.89 5.80 -0.80
N ALA A 11 8.19 6.11 -0.87
CA ALA A 11 9.22 5.35 -0.16
C ALA A 11 9.06 5.45 1.36
N VAL A 12 8.82 6.66 1.88
CA VAL A 12 8.57 6.89 3.31
C VAL A 12 7.29 6.18 3.76
N ALA A 13 6.21 6.29 2.99
CA ALA A 13 4.95 5.62 3.29
C ALA A 13 5.11 4.09 3.28
N LEU A 14 5.81 3.54 2.27
CA LEU A 14 6.08 2.11 2.18
C LEU A 14 6.90 1.62 3.38
N ALA A 15 7.98 2.34 3.75
CA ALA A 15 8.78 1.98 4.90
C ALA A 15 7.95 1.98 6.19
N ALA A 16 7.12 3.01 6.42
CA ALA A 16 6.25 3.08 7.58
C ALA A 16 5.24 1.93 7.63
N VAL A 17 4.60 1.64 6.49
CA VAL A 17 3.60 0.56 6.39
C VAL A 17 4.24 -0.82 6.60
N VAL A 18 5.43 -1.05 6.05
CA VAL A 18 6.16 -2.31 6.27
C VAL A 18 6.55 -2.48 7.74
N VAL A 19 7.06 -1.42 8.38
CA VAL A 19 7.38 -1.47 9.81
C VAL A 19 6.13 -1.75 10.64
N LEU A 20 5.02 -1.06 10.38
CA LEU A 20 3.75 -1.30 11.07
C LEU A 20 3.23 -2.74 10.85
N GLY A 21 3.30 -3.23 9.61
CA GLY A 21 2.92 -4.61 9.30
C GLY A 21 3.75 -5.64 10.03
N LEU A 22 5.06 -5.43 10.15
CA LEU A 22 5.94 -6.31 10.92
C LEU A 22 5.66 -6.24 12.43
N VAL A 23 5.32 -5.06 12.95
CA VAL A 23 4.91 -4.90 14.36
C VAL A 23 3.61 -5.65 14.62
N VAL A 24 2.61 -5.53 13.75
CA VAL A 24 1.36 -6.28 13.85
C VAL A 24 1.63 -7.79 13.79
N ALA A 25 2.36 -8.24 12.76
CA ALA A 25 2.57 -9.67 12.51
C ALA A 25 3.42 -10.38 13.57
N ARG A 26 4.32 -9.68 14.25
CA ARG A 26 5.26 -10.30 15.21
C ARG A 26 5.10 -9.82 16.64
N GLY A 27 4.51 -8.66 16.85
CA GLY A 27 4.43 -8.00 18.15
C GLY A 27 3.04 -8.06 18.79
N MET A 28 2.01 -8.43 18.04
CA MET A 28 0.62 -8.45 18.52
C MET A 28 0.07 -9.89 18.55
N PRO A 29 -0.85 -10.21 19.48
CA PRO A 29 -1.53 -11.49 19.46
C PRO A 29 -2.37 -11.65 18.20
N ALA A 30 -2.45 -12.88 17.69
CA ALA A 30 -3.30 -13.20 16.53
C ALA A 30 -4.77 -13.06 16.93
N THR A 31 -5.43 -12.06 16.34
CA THR A 31 -6.85 -11.76 16.53
C THR A 31 -7.43 -11.32 15.19
N GLU A 32 -8.75 -11.37 15.05
CA GLU A 32 -9.42 -10.86 13.85
C GLU A 32 -9.04 -9.40 13.51
N ALA A 33 -8.87 -8.56 14.53
CA ALA A 33 -8.46 -7.17 14.32
C ALA A 33 -7.03 -7.04 13.80
N THR A 34 -6.09 -7.88 14.25
CA THR A 34 -4.71 -7.88 13.75
C THR A 34 -4.60 -8.48 12.36
N ASP A 35 -5.45 -9.44 12.01
CA ASP A 35 -5.53 -10.00 10.67
C ASP A 35 -6.03 -8.93 9.69
N ILE A 36 -7.16 -8.27 9.99
CA ILE A 36 -7.67 -7.14 9.18
C ILE A 36 -6.62 -6.03 9.04
N ALA A 37 -5.91 -5.69 10.11
CA ALA A 37 -4.86 -4.67 10.06
C ALA A 37 -3.70 -5.11 9.16
N GLY A 38 -3.30 -6.38 9.23
CA GLY A 38 -2.26 -6.97 8.38
C GLY A 38 -2.61 -6.86 6.89
N ASP A 39 -3.82 -7.27 6.52
CA ASP A 39 -4.30 -7.25 5.14
C ASP A 39 -4.42 -5.83 4.59
N ALA A 40 -4.95 -4.90 5.41
CA ALA A 40 -5.01 -3.49 5.04
C ALA A 40 -3.61 -2.90 4.82
N LEU A 41 -2.67 -3.15 5.73
CA LEU A 41 -1.29 -2.69 5.59
C LEU A 41 -0.59 -3.32 4.39
N TYR A 42 -0.83 -4.61 4.13
CA TYR A 42 -0.32 -5.27 2.93
C TYR A 42 -0.82 -4.61 1.64
N ALA A 43 -2.12 -4.38 1.52
CA ALA A 43 -2.71 -3.75 0.34
C ALA A 43 -2.17 -2.32 0.11
N VAL A 44 -1.98 -1.55 1.21
CA VAL A 44 -1.34 -0.22 1.15
C VAL A 44 0.13 -0.34 0.74
N ALA A 45 0.87 -1.35 1.22
CA ALA A 45 2.26 -1.59 0.83
C ALA A 45 2.37 -1.90 -0.67
N VAL A 46 1.48 -2.74 -1.22
CA VAL A 46 1.42 -3.03 -2.66
C VAL A 46 1.19 -1.75 -3.46
N TYR A 47 0.18 -0.94 -3.10
CA TYR A 47 -0.11 0.32 -3.79
C TYR A 47 1.06 1.30 -3.73
N THR A 48 1.64 1.53 -2.54
CA THR A 48 2.77 2.46 -2.36
C THR A 48 4.03 1.97 -3.06
N GLY A 49 4.26 0.66 -3.08
CA GLY A 49 5.32 0.03 -3.86
C GLY A 49 5.18 0.28 -5.35
N LEU A 50 3.97 0.13 -5.89
CA LEU A 50 3.67 0.44 -7.29
C LEU A 50 3.90 1.94 -7.61
N VAL A 51 3.50 2.85 -6.72
CA VAL A 51 3.79 4.29 -6.87
C VAL A 51 5.29 4.56 -6.89
N LEU A 52 6.06 3.86 -6.05
CA LEU A 52 7.52 3.99 -5.98
C LEU A 52 8.19 3.54 -7.28
N VAL A 53 7.76 2.41 -7.85
CA VAL A 53 8.32 1.85 -9.09
C VAL A 53 7.86 2.65 -10.31
N TRP A 54 6.56 2.96 -10.41
CA TRP A 54 5.94 3.67 -11.54
C TRP A 54 5.32 5.02 -11.15
N PRO A 55 6.09 6.02 -10.72
CA PRO A 55 5.56 7.31 -10.26
C PRO A 55 4.86 8.12 -11.37
N ARG A 56 5.02 7.72 -12.64
CA ARG A 56 4.38 8.33 -13.81
C ARG A 56 3.03 7.70 -14.15
N ALA A 57 2.75 6.51 -13.64
CA ALA A 57 1.51 5.82 -13.95
C ALA A 57 0.29 6.60 -13.43
N ARG A 58 -0.82 6.47 -14.17
CA ARG A 58 -2.10 7.00 -13.73
C ARG A 58 -2.54 6.28 -12.44
N ARG A 59 -3.10 7.00 -11.49
CA ARG A 59 -3.59 6.41 -10.22
C ARG A 59 -4.54 5.25 -10.46
N VAL A 60 -5.46 5.41 -11.43
CA VAL A 60 -6.40 4.34 -11.80
C VAL A 60 -5.66 3.06 -12.20
N ALA A 61 -4.60 3.15 -13.02
CA ALA A 61 -3.81 1.99 -13.41
C ALA A 61 -3.14 1.33 -12.19
N LEU A 62 -2.59 2.12 -11.27
CA LEU A 62 -1.97 1.61 -10.04
C LEU A 62 -2.99 0.93 -9.14
N VAL A 63 -4.21 1.49 -9.01
CA VAL A 63 -5.31 0.87 -8.25
C VAL A 63 -5.71 -0.45 -8.87
N VAL A 64 -5.91 -0.50 -10.19
CA VAL A 64 -6.29 -1.73 -10.89
C VAL A 64 -5.23 -2.81 -10.71
N VAL A 65 -3.94 -2.46 -10.86
CA VAL A 65 -2.84 -3.43 -10.66
C VAL A 65 -2.75 -3.88 -9.20
N ALA A 66 -2.88 -2.97 -8.23
CA ALA A 66 -2.86 -3.33 -6.82
C ALA A 66 -4.04 -4.24 -6.45
N ALA A 67 -5.25 -3.90 -6.89
CA ALA A 67 -6.43 -4.72 -6.65
C ALA A 67 -6.31 -6.10 -7.33
N ALA A 68 -5.87 -6.14 -8.57
CA ALA A 68 -5.65 -7.40 -9.29
C ALA A 68 -4.60 -8.28 -8.62
N TRP A 69 -3.55 -7.67 -8.04
CA TRP A 69 -2.55 -8.39 -7.26
C TRP A 69 -3.16 -8.98 -6.00
N CYS A 70 -3.87 -8.20 -5.18
CA CYS A 70 -4.51 -8.69 -3.95
C CYS A 70 -5.50 -9.82 -4.25
N VAL A 71 -6.37 -9.64 -5.26
CA VAL A 71 -7.30 -10.67 -5.71
C VAL A 71 -6.56 -11.92 -6.20
N GLY A 72 -5.47 -11.75 -6.94
CA GLY A 72 -4.65 -12.86 -7.43
C GLY A 72 -4.01 -13.66 -6.29
N VAL A 73 -3.53 -12.99 -5.25
CA VAL A 73 -2.98 -13.64 -4.05
C VAL A 73 -4.07 -14.44 -3.34
N GLU A 74 -5.28 -13.89 -3.16
CA GLU A 74 -6.40 -14.59 -2.55
C GLU A 74 -6.79 -15.87 -3.34
N PHE A 75 -6.91 -15.78 -4.66
CA PHE A 75 -7.14 -16.96 -5.48
C PHE A 75 -5.99 -17.97 -5.42
N PHE A 76 -4.75 -17.49 -5.31
CA PHE A 76 -3.60 -18.37 -5.16
C PHE A 76 -3.62 -19.11 -3.82
N GLN A 77 -4.14 -18.50 -2.76
CA GLN A 77 -4.30 -19.15 -1.45
C GLN A 77 -5.25 -20.35 -1.51
N LEU A 78 -6.28 -20.35 -2.38
CA LEU A 78 -7.16 -21.49 -2.59
C LEU A 78 -6.43 -22.75 -3.04
N THR A 79 -5.24 -22.63 -3.61
CA THR A 79 -4.44 -23.80 -4.04
C THR A 79 -3.76 -24.54 -2.89
N GLY A 80 -3.70 -23.95 -1.68
CA GLY A 80 -2.94 -24.47 -0.55
C GLY A 80 -1.40 -24.34 -0.71
N LEU A 81 -0.90 -23.93 -1.88
CA LEU A 81 0.53 -23.75 -2.13
C LEU A 81 1.19 -22.70 -1.22
N PRO A 82 0.56 -21.56 -0.90
CA PRO A 82 1.12 -20.57 0.03
C PRO A 82 1.44 -21.17 1.40
N ILE A 83 0.54 -21.99 1.94
CA ILE A 83 0.74 -22.67 3.23
C ILE A 83 1.94 -23.62 3.15
N ALA A 84 1.99 -24.48 2.13
CA ALA A 84 3.10 -25.42 1.93
C ALA A 84 4.45 -24.71 1.73
N LEU A 85 4.46 -23.54 1.09
CA LEU A 85 5.65 -22.71 0.94
C LEU A 85 6.06 -22.06 2.27
N ALA A 86 5.09 -21.58 3.06
CA ALA A 86 5.34 -20.95 4.35
C ALA A 86 5.91 -21.93 5.38
N GLU A 87 5.52 -23.21 5.32
CA GLU A 87 6.11 -24.27 6.15
C GLU A 87 7.62 -24.44 5.88
N ARG A 88 8.06 -24.27 4.63
CA ARG A 88 9.47 -24.38 4.24
C ARG A 88 10.23 -23.07 4.42
N PHE A 89 9.57 -21.94 4.18
CA PHE A 89 10.16 -20.61 4.27
C PHE A 89 9.15 -19.63 4.88
N PRO A 90 9.10 -19.51 6.24
CA PRO A 90 8.10 -18.72 6.96
C PRO A 90 7.90 -17.28 6.48
N PRO A 91 8.93 -16.54 5.99
CA PRO A 91 8.70 -15.19 5.47
C PRO A 91 7.72 -15.11 4.30
N VAL A 92 7.46 -16.20 3.58
CA VAL A 92 6.47 -16.26 2.49
C VAL A 92 5.06 -15.92 3.00
N ALA A 93 4.72 -16.32 4.22
CA ALA A 93 3.43 -16.01 4.82
C ALA A 93 3.14 -14.50 4.91
N LEU A 94 4.19 -13.67 5.04
CA LEU A 94 4.04 -12.20 5.08
C LEU A 94 3.63 -11.60 3.72
N VAL A 95 3.88 -12.32 2.63
CA VAL A 95 3.61 -11.86 1.26
C VAL A 95 2.39 -12.55 0.66
N LEU A 96 2.24 -13.86 0.92
CA LEU A 96 1.20 -14.69 0.31
C LEU A 96 0.04 -14.99 1.28
N GLY A 97 0.13 -14.56 2.55
CA GLY A 97 -0.88 -14.86 3.54
C GLY A 97 -0.87 -16.33 4.00
N SER A 98 -1.82 -16.69 4.84
CA SER A 98 -1.93 -18.03 5.44
C SER A 98 -3.19 -18.81 5.04
N GLY A 99 -4.14 -18.17 4.33
CA GLY A 99 -5.37 -18.84 3.92
C GLY A 99 -6.34 -17.85 3.26
N PHE A 100 -7.25 -18.38 2.46
CA PHE A 100 -8.28 -17.60 1.77
C PHE A 100 -9.37 -17.15 2.75
N ASP A 101 -9.67 -15.85 2.78
CA ASP A 101 -10.84 -15.28 3.45
C ASP A 101 -11.49 -14.22 2.53
N PRO A 102 -12.77 -14.40 2.15
CA PRO A 102 -13.50 -13.40 1.33
C PRO A 102 -13.51 -11.99 1.94
N ARG A 103 -13.40 -11.87 3.26
CA ARG A 103 -13.31 -10.59 3.97
C ARG A 103 -12.04 -9.82 3.56
N ASP A 104 -10.94 -10.51 3.34
CA ASP A 104 -9.64 -9.91 3.02
C ASP A 104 -9.68 -9.20 1.67
N LEU A 105 -10.51 -9.67 0.73
CA LEU A 105 -10.80 -8.96 -0.52
C LEU A 105 -11.45 -7.58 -0.26
N ALA A 106 -12.45 -7.52 0.63
CA ALA A 106 -13.11 -6.26 0.97
C ALA A 106 -12.15 -5.30 1.67
N VAL A 107 -11.38 -5.82 2.63
CA VAL A 107 -10.35 -5.05 3.36
C VAL A 107 -9.33 -4.49 2.39
N SER A 108 -8.79 -5.29 1.49
CA SER A 108 -7.80 -4.90 0.49
C SER A 108 -8.32 -3.81 -0.45
N VAL A 109 -9.55 -3.95 -0.96
CA VAL A 109 -10.18 -2.93 -1.83
C VAL A 109 -10.33 -1.60 -1.09
N LEU A 110 -10.85 -1.61 0.14
CA LEU A 110 -11.01 -0.41 0.96
C LEU A 110 -9.66 0.23 1.31
N ALA A 111 -8.65 -0.56 1.60
CA ALA A 111 -7.30 -0.09 1.90
C ALA A 111 -6.64 0.56 0.68
N VAL A 112 -6.75 -0.03 -0.52
CA VAL A 112 -6.26 0.56 -1.77
C VAL A 112 -7.01 1.85 -2.09
N ALA A 113 -8.33 1.89 -1.92
CA ALA A 113 -9.14 3.11 -2.12
C ALA A 113 -8.70 4.23 -1.17
N SER A 114 -8.43 3.90 0.10
CA SER A 114 -7.92 4.86 1.09
C SER A 114 -6.52 5.36 0.71
N ALA A 115 -5.63 4.48 0.29
CA ALA A 115 -4.27 4.83 -0.13
C ALA A 115 -4.25 5.78 -1.33
N VAL A 116 -5.10 5.54 -2.34
CA VAL A 116 -5.21 6.44 -3.50
C VAL A 116 -5.81 7.79 -3.14
N ALA A 117 -6.77 7.83 -2.22
CA ALA A 117 -7.33 9.08 -1.72
C ALA A 117 -6.27 9.93 -1.01
N VAL A 118 -5.43 9.31 -0.19
CA VAL A 118 -4.29 9.97 0.46
C VAL A 118 -3.25 10.45 -0.56
N ASP A 119 -2.86 9.62 -1.55
CA ASP A 119 -1.93 10.03 -2.64
C ASP A 119 -2.49 11.21 -3.46
N ALA A 120 -3.80 11.23 -3.71
CA ALA A 120 -4.45 12.34 -4.42
C ALA A 120 -4.47 13.61 -3.57
N GLY A 121 -4.88 13.50 -2.31
CA GLY A 121 -4.98 14.63 -1.37
C GLY A 121 -3.62 15.27 -1.09
N THR A 122 -2.60 14.48 -0.81
CA THR A 122 -1.23 14.99 -0.60
C THR A 122 -0.67 15.69 -1.83
N SER A 123 -0.98 15.16 -3.02
CA SER A 123 -0.58 15.80 -4.28
C SER A 123 -1.26 17.17 -4.47
N ALA A 124 -2.56 17.28 -4.16
CA ALA A 124 -3.32 18.53 -4.25
C ALA A 124 -2.81 19.58 -3.25
N LEU A 125 -2.61 19.19 -1.99
CA LEU A 125 -2.10 20.09 -0.94
C LEU A 125 -0.73 20.68 -1.29
N LEU A 126 0.17 19.87 -1.86
CA LEU A 126 1.51 20.31 -2.23
C LEU A 126 1.51 21.24 -3.46
N LEU A 127 0.53 21.12 -4.36
CA LEU A 127 0.33 22.05 -5.46
C LEU A 127 -0.14 23.42 -4.94
N HIS A 128 -1.15 23.47 -4.07
CA HIS A 128 -1.65 24.70 -3.49
C HIS A 128 -0.62 25.46 -2.63
N ARG A 129 0.26 24.74 -1.94
CA ARG A 129 1.37 25.40 -1.19
C ARG A 129 2.42 26.01 -2.12
N GLY A 130 2.67 25.41 -3.29
CA GLY A 130 3.59 25.95 -4.30
C GLY A 130 3.11 27.27 -4.91
N GLU A 131 1.81 27.48 -5.04
CA GLU A 131 1.21 28.70 -5.60
C GLU A 131 1.16 29.88 -4.60
N ARG A 132 1.25 29.59 -3.30
CA ARG A 132 1.22 30.60 -2.22
C ARG A 132 2.62 31.07 -1.78
N GLY A 133 3.69 30.67 -2.48
CA GLY A 133 5.04 31.20 -2.24
C GLY A 133 5.08 32.72 -2.42
N PRO A 134 5.92 33.48 -1.68
CA PRO A 134 5.96 34.92 -1.74
C PRO A 134 6.22 35.36 -3.19
N ARG A 135 5.31 36.14 -3.76
CA ARG A 135 5.59 36.91 -4.97
C ARG A 135 6.66 37.92 -4.57
N VAL A 136 7.90 37.62 -4.90
CA VAL A 136 8.98 38.61 -4.81
C VAL A 136 8.56 39.74 -5.72
N GLY A 137 8.22 40.89 -5.12
CA GLY A 137 7.89 42.11 -5.85
C GLY A 137 9.03 42.43 -6.81
N GLY A 138 8.70 42.60 -8.07
CA GLY A 138 9.65 43.11 -9.05
C GLY A 138 10.15 44.50 -8.62
N PRO A 139 11.38 44.85 -8.94
CA PRO A 139 11.89 46.20 -8.71
C PRO A 139 11.12 47.20 -9.58
N GLU A 140 10.64 48.29 -8.96
CA GLU A 140 10.25 49.50 -9.64
C GLU A 140 11.48 50.21 -10.22
#